data_909baffdc6f23363f64e49d71cb21c38
#
_entry.id   909baffdc6f23363f64e49d71cb21c38
#
_cell.length_a   1.000
_cell.length_b   1.000
_cell.length_c   1.000
_cell.angle_alpha   90.00
_cell.angle_beta   90.00
_cell.angle_gamma   90.00
#
_symmetry.space_group_name_H-M   'P 1'
#
loop_
_entity.id
_entity.type
_entity.pdbx_description
1 polymer ?
#
loop_
_entity_poly.entity_id
_entity_poly.type
_entity_poly.pdbx_seq_one_letter_code
_entity_poly.pdbx_strand_id
1 'polypeptide(L)'
;MFTHILIPIDDDPGSRHAIKLGVALAKKIDARVTGFHAMTEFNHAGIVEELLEPPSEELQALARAHADRLFAPLEREAELAGVECDTVAKRGDRPHEAIVAAAQSTRCDLIVMASHGRHGVAKLVLGSQTQQVLNHTGISVLVVR
;
A
#
# COMPACT_ATOMS: atom_id res chain seq x y z
N MET A 1 0.00 -4.09 -22.33
CA MET A 1 0.10 -2.85 -21.53
C MET A 1 -0.58 -3.08 -20.20
N PHE A 2 -0.12 -2.40 -19.14
CA PHE A 2 -0.73 -2.54 -17.81
C PHE A 2 -2.15 -1.99 -17.80
N THR A 3 -3.04 -2.67 -17.09
CA THR A 3 -4.47 -2.35 -17.02
C THR A 3 -4.96 -2.10 -15.59
N HIS A 4 -4.20 -2.57 -14.60
CA HIS A 4 -4.57 -2.44 -13.21
C HIS A 4 -3.35 -2.26 -12.29
N ILE A 5 -3.25 -1.11 -11.64
CA ILE A 5 -2.11 -0.72 -10.81
C ILE A 5 -2.47 -0.88 -9.33
N LEU A 6 -1.63 -1.61 -8.57
CA LEU A 6 -1.67 -1.58 -7.10
C LEU A 6 -0.74 -0.50 -6.57
N ILE A 7 -1.21 0.31 -5.63
CA ILE A 7 -0.41 1.33 -4.94
C ILE A 7 -0.43 1.03 -3.44
N PRO A 8 0.62 0.42 -2.88
CA PRO A 8 0.76 0.28 -1.44
C PRO A 8 0.92 1.64 -0.77
N ILE A 9 0.15 1.86 0.30
CA ILE A 9 0.06 3.14 1.00
C ILE A 9 0.30 2.93 2.49
N ASP A 10 1.17 3.72 3.06
CA ASP A 10 1.45 3.81 4.49
C ASP A 10 1.52 5.28 4.93
N ASP A 11 1.91 5.53 6.19
CA ASP A 11 2.08 6.87 6.76
C ASP A 11 3.31 7.62 6.22
N ASP A 12 4.11 7.00 5.37
CA ASP A 12 5.34 7.62 4.86
C ASP A 12 5.02 8.69 3.80
N PRO A 13 5.71 9.84 3.82
CA PRO A 13 5.57 10.87 2.79
C PRO A 13 5.82 10.38 1.36
N GLY A 14 6.63 9.34 1.18
CA GLY A 14 6.89 8.71 -0.12
C GLY A 14 5.63 8.12 -0.76
N SER A 15 4.67 7.67 0.05
CA SER A 15 3.38 7.19 -0.45
C SER A 15 2.63 8.24 -1.27
N ARG A 16 2.72 9.50 -0.90
CA ARG A 16 2.08 10.59 -1.67
C ARG A 16 2.68 10.76 -3.06
N HIS A 17 3.98 10.58 -3.18
CA HIS A 17 4.65 10.64 -4.49
C HIS A 17 4.26 9.44 -5.35
N ALA A 18 4.23 8.24 -4.78
CA ALA A 18 3.77 7.05 -5.47
C ALA A 18 2.30 7.16 -5.93
N ILE A 19 1.42 7.75 -5.09
CA ILE A 19 0.03 8.04 -5.45
C ILE A 19 -0.04 8.94 -6.68
N LYS A 20 0.60 10.11 -6.65
CA LYS A 20 0.56 11.06 -7.76
C LYS A 20 1.08 10.45 -9.06
N LEU A 21 2.21 9.79 -9.00
CA LEU A 21 2.81 9.18 -10.18
C LEU A 21 1.99 7.99 -10.69
N GLY A 22 1.51 7.14 -9.79
CA GLY A 22 0.69 5.98 -10.13
C GLY A 22 -0.64 6.37 -10.78
N VAL A 23 -1.33 7.38 -10.25
CA VAL A 23 -2.58 7.88 -10.83
C VAL A 23 -2.33 8.57 -12.18
N ALA A 24 -1.26 9.37 -12.28
CA ALA A 24 -0.90 10.01 -13.55
C ALA A 24 -0.55 8.98 -14.64
N LEU A 25 0.15 7.90 -14.27
CA LEU A 25 0.43 6.79 -15.16
C LEU A 25 -0.87 6.09 -15.57
N ALA A 26 -1.72 5.72 -14.60
CA ALA A 26 -3.00 5.05 -14.84
C ALA A 26 -3.86 5.82 -15.84
N LYS A 27 -3.97 7.15 -15.66
CA LYS A 27 -4.69 8.01 -16.60
C LYS A 27 -4.14 7.92 -18.02
N LYS A 28 -2.82 7.91 -18.16
CA LYS A 28 -2.18 7.91 -19.50
C LYS A 28 -2.33 6.59 -20.25
N ILE A 29 -2.44 5.48 -19.52
CA ILE A 29 -2.53 4.14 -20.12
C ILE A 29 -3.93 3.54 -20.04
N ASP A 30 -4.92 4.30 -19.58
CA ASP A 30 -6.31 3.86 -19.37
C ASP A 30 -6.41 2.66 -18.42
N ALA A 31 -5.66 2.70 -17.32
CA ALA A 31 -5.66 1.71 -16.28
C ALA A 31 -6.45 2.18 -15.06
N ARG A 32 -6.99 1.24 -14.28
CA ARG A 32 -7.54 1.51 -12.96
C ARG A 32 -6.50 1.38 -11.87
N VAL A 33 -6.78 1.90 -10.68
CA VAL A 33 -5.90 1.81 -9.52
C VAL A 33 -6.58 1.13 -8.33
N THR A 34 -5.80 0.41 -7.54
CA THR A 34 -6.20 -0.07 -6.21
C THR A 34 -5.18 0.40 -5.19
N GLY A 35 -5.63 1.19 -4.22
CA GLY A 35 -4.86 1.50 -3.01
C GLY A 35 -4.86 0.32 -2.06
N PHE A 36 -3.71 -0.04 -1.54
CA PHE A 36 -3.58 -1.12 -0.56
C PHE A 36 -2.89 -0.65 0.72
N HIS A 37 -3.46 -0.96 1.87
CA HIS A 37 -2.84 -0.75 3.17
C HIS A 37 -2.78 -2.05 3.96
N ALA A 38 -1.57 -2.43 4.37
CA ALA A 38 -1.36 -3.52 5.31
C ALA A 38 -1.56 -2.99 6.74
N MET A 39 -2.67 -3.37 7.36
CA MET A 39 -2.92 -3.09 8.77
C MET A 39 -2.04 -4.02 9.60
N THR A 40 -0.94 -3.50 10.15
CA THR A 40 -0.15 -4.22 11.13
C THR A 40 -0.91 -4.28 12.44
N GLU A 41 -0.88 -5.41 13.12
CA GLU A 41 -1.38 -5.48 14.49
C GLU A 41 -0.61 -4.48 15.35
N PHE A 42 -1.32 -3.77 16.23
CA PHE A 42 -0.73 -2.76 17.09
C PHE A 42 0.24 -3.43 18.08
N ASN A 43 1.48 -3.58 17.69
CA ASN A 43 2.57 -3.78 18.62
C ASN A 43 2.92 -2.44 19.28
N HIS A 44 2.04 -1.95 20.13
CA HIS A 44 2.43 -0.94 21.08
C HIS A 44 3.28 -1.59 22.16
N ALA A 45 4.56 -1.27 22.13
CA ALA A 45 5.49 -1.35 23.24
C ALA A 45 5.44 -2.65 24.06
N GLY A 46 6.10 -3.70 23.58
CA GLY A 46 6.72 -4.68 24.49
C GLY A 46 5.78 -5.53 25.36
N ILE A 47 4.48 -5.51 25.14
CA ILE A 47 3.55 -6.43 25.78
C ILE A 47 3.20 -7.48 24.75
N VAL A 48 4.00 -8.53 24.73
CA VAL A 48 3.62 -9.80 24.14
C VAL A 48 2.58 -10.41 25.09
N GLU A 49 1.40 -9.89 25.08
CA GLU A 49 0.26 -10.66 25.50
C GLU A 49 -0.31 -11.26 24.24
N GLU A 50 -0.08 -12.51 24.12
CA GLU A 50 -0.67 -13.46 23.21
C GLU A 50 -2.19 -13.36 23.35
N LEU A 51 -2.78 -12.39 22.67
CA LEU A 51 -4.21 -12.25 22.60
C LEU A 51 -4.73 -13.34 21.68
N LEU A 52 -5.08 -14.46 22.30
CA LEU A 52 -5.88 -15.54 21.70
C LEU A 52 -7.30 -15.06 21.31
N GLU A 53 -7.62 -13.80 21.57
CA GLU A 53 -8.91 -13.20 21.27
C GLU A 53 -8.80 -12.26 20.05
N PRO A 54 -9.80 -12.27 19.15
CA PRO A 54 -9.85 -11.30 18.08
C PRO A 54 -9.91 -9.88 18.66
N PRO A 55 -9.28 -8.87 18.01
CA PRO A 55 -9.29 -7.50 18.51
C PRO A 55 -10.72 -7.00 18.69
N SER A 56 -10.93 -6.17 19.72
CA SER A 56 -12.24 -5.58 20.01
C SER A 56 -12.81 -4.84 18.80
N GLU A 57 -14.13 -4.72 18.73
CA GLU A 57 -14.81 -3.95 17.67
C GLU A 57 -14.31 -2.50 17.61
N GLU A 58 -13.97 -1.90 18.77
CA GLU A 58 -13.40 -0.56 18.85
C GLU A 58 -12.03 -0.46 18.17
N LEU A 59 -11.16 -1.43 18.42
CA LEU A 59 -9.83 -1.48 17.77
C LEU A 59 -9.94 -1.70 16.26
N GLN A 60 -10.89 -2.54 15.83
CA GLN A 60 -11.16 -2.74 14.41
C GLN A 60 -11.66 -1.46 13.75
N ALA A 61 -12.56 -0.73 14.42
CA ALA A 61 -13.08 0.55 13.93
C ALA A 61 -11.99 1.61 13.83
N LEU A 62 -11.08 1.69 14.81
CA LEU A 62 -9.94 2.61 14.78
C LEU A 62 -8.96 2.28 13.65
N ALA A 63 -8.66 1.00 13.45
CA ALA A 63 -7.80 0.55 12.35
C ALA A 63 -8.42 0.88 10.99
N ARG A 64 -9.72 0.70 10.85
CA ARG A 64 -10.44 1.04 9.63
C ARG A 64 -10.44 2.54 9.36
N ALA A 65 -10.74 3.35 10.37
CA ALA A 65 -10.70 4.81 10.27
C ALA A 65 -9.30 5.32 9.91
N HIS A 66 -8.25 4.67 10.42
CA HIS A 66 -6.87 4.99 10.04
C HIS A 66 -6.60 4.68 8.58
N ALA A 67 -6.99 3.49 8.10
CA ALA A 67 -6.85 3.11 6.70
C ALA A 67 -7.59 4.08 5.77
N ASP A 68 -8.82 4.47 6.12
CA ASP A 68 -9.62 5.42 5.34
C ASP A 68 -8.92 6.78 5.21
N ARG A 69 -8.28 7.25 6.29
CA ARG A 69 -7.47 8.49 6.22
C ARG A 69 -6.26 8.36 5.30
N LEU A 70 -5.63 7.18 5.25
CA LEU A 70 -4.50 6.93 4.37
C LEU A 70 -4.92 6.87 2.90
N PHE A 71 -6.12 6.37 2.62
CA PHE A 71 -6.65 6.26 1.26
C PHE A 71 -7.17 7.58 0.70
N ALA A 72 -7.60 8.52 1.54
CA ALA A 72 -8.19 9.77 1.10
C ALA A 72 -7.35 10.55 0.06
N PRO A 73 -6.02 10.65 0.16
CA PRO A 73 -5.20 11.29 -0.89
C PRO A 73 -5.26 10.58 -2.24
N LEU A 74 -5.30 9.23 -2.24
CA LEU A 74 -5.41 8.46 -3.47
C LEU A 74 -6.78 8.65 -4.12
N GLU A 75 -7.85 8.50 -3.35
CA GLU A 75 -9.22 8.65 -3.83
C GLU A 75 -9.45 10.04 -4.45
N ARG A 76 -8.95 11.08 -3.77
CA ARG A 76 -9.02 12.45 -4.29
C ARG A 76 -8.23 12.65 -5.58
N GLU A 77 -7.01 12.13 -5.65
CA GLU A 77 -6.16 12.25 -6.85
C GLU A 77 -6.78 11.51 -8.03
N ALA A 78 -7.31 10.31 -7.79
CA ALA A 78 -7.97 9.49 -8.80
C ALA A 78 -9.26 10.15 -9.30
N GLU A 79 -10.09 10.70 -8.42
CA GLU A 79 -11.30 11.44 -8.76
C GLU A 79 -10.98 12.65 -9.66
N LEU A 80 -10.01 13.47 -9.27
CA LEU A 80 -9.57 14.62 -10.07
C LEU A 80 -9.02 14.23 -11.44
N ALA A 81 -8.39 13.07 -11.53
CA ALA A 81 -7.84 12.55 -12.77
C ALA A 81 -8.89 11.82 -13.64
N GLY A 82 -10.04 11.44 -13.08
CA GLY A 82 -11.03 10.59 -13.75
C GLY A 82 -10.56 9.15 -13.90
N VAL A 83 -9.79 8.63 -12.93
CA VAL A 83 -9.28 7.26 -12.89
C VAL A 83 -10.14 6.43 -11.95
N GLU A 84 -10.55 5.24 -12.39
CA GLU A 84 -11.26 4.28 -11.54
C GLU A 84 -10.37 3.84 -10.38
N CYS A 85 -10.89 3.92 -9.15
CA CYS A 85 -10.12 3.70 -7.93
C CYS A 85 -10.89 2.83 -6.93
N ASP A 86 -10.22 1.77 -6.47
CA ASP A 86 -10.65 0.94 -5.35
C ASP A 86 -9.65 1.02 -4.20
N THR A 87 -10.08 0.65 -3.00
CA THR A 87 -9.20 0.59 -1.82
C THR A 87 -9.39 -0.72 -1.07
N VAL A 88 -8.29 -1.30 -0.60
CA VAL A 88 -8.27 -2.56 0.15
C VAL A 88 -7.34 -2.42 1.35
N ALA A 89 -7.87 -2.65 2.54
CA ALA A 89 -7.08 -2.77 3.76
C ALA A 89 -7.19 -4.21 4.28
N LYS A 90 -6.04 -4.83 4.54
CA LYS A 90 -5.99 -6.19 5.10
C LYS A 90 -4.99 -6.26 6.23
N ARG A 91 -5.28 -7.09 7.22
CA ARG A 91 -4.32 -7.42 8.29
C ARG A 91 -3.23 -8.31 7.74
N GLY A 92 -2.02 -8.11 8.23
CA GLY A 92 -0.89 -8.97 7.93
C GLY A 92 0.35 -8.51 8.69
N ASP A 93 1.05 -9.46 9.31
CA ASP A 93 2.26 -9.20 10.08
C ASP A 93 3.46 -8.88 9.19
N ARG A 94 3.37 -9.26 7.92
CA ARG A 94 4.41 -9.06 6.91
C ARG A 94 3.88 -8.22 5.75
N PRO A 95 4.12 -6.91 5.76
CA PRO A 95 3.57 -6.00 4.76
C PRO A 95 3.85 -6.41 3.32
N HIS A 96 5.07 -6.86 3.01
CA HIS A 96 5.42 -7.29 1.65
C HIS A 96 4.62 -8.50 1.16
N GLU A 97 4.37 -9.48 2.03
CA GLU A 97 3.53 -10.65 1.68
C GLU A 97 2.08 -10.22 1.43
N ALA A 98 1.56 -9.33 2.28
CA ALA A 98 0.22 -8.78 2.13
C ALA A 98 0.07 -7.96 0.84
N ILE A 99 1.08 -7.18 0.45
CA ILE A 99 1.12 -6.42 -0.81
C ILE A 99 1.06 -7.38 -2.01
N VAL A 100 1.91 -8.40 -2.02
CA VAL A 100 1.95 -9.38 -3.13
C VAL A 100 0.64 -10.15 -3.23
N ALA A 101 0.10 -10.61 -2.10
CA ALA A 101 -1.20 -11.30 -2.05
C ALA A 101 -2.36 -10.39 -2.50
N ALA A 102 -2.34 -9.12 -2.13
CA ALA A 102 -3.33 -8.14 -2.58
C ALA A 102 -3.26 -7.94 -4.09
N ALA A 103 -2.06 -7.75 -4.65
CA ALA A 103 -1.88 -7.58 -6.09
C ALA A 103 -2.39 -8.79 -6.88
N GLN A 104 -2.13 -10.00 -6.39
CA GLN A 104 -2.64 -11.23 -7.00
C GLN A 104 -4.16 -11.35 -6.89
N SER A 105 -4.73 -11.14 -5.70
CA SER A 105 -6.17 -11.29 -5.46
C SER A 105 -7.02 -10.26 -6.21
N THR A 106 -6.51 -9.06 -6.40
CA THR A 106 -7.15 -7.98 -7.17
C THR A 106 -6.81 -8.03 -8.66
N ARG A 107 -5.94 -8.96 -9.07
CA ARG A 107 -5.47 -9.10 -10.45
C ARG A 107 -4.78 -7.84 -10.98
N CYS A 108 -4.00 -7.20 -10.13
CA CYS A 108 -3.12 -6.11 -10.58
C CYS A 108 -1.95 -6.67 -11.39
N ASP A 109 -1.56 -5.95 -12.43
CA ASP A 109 -0.46 -6.31 -13.32
C ASP A 109 0.76 -5.39 -13.18
N LEU A 110 0.63 -4.33 -12.37
CA LEU A 110 1.71 -3.43 -11.98
C LEU A 110 1.57 -3.04 -10.51
N ILE A 111 2.69 -3.02 -9.78
CA ILE A 111 2.77 -2.43 -8.44
C ILE A 111 3.58 -1.13 -8.55
N VAL A 112 3.04 -0.02 -8.08
CA VAL A 112 3.75 1.28 -7.99
C VAL A 112 3.96 1.60 -6.53
N MET A 113 5.20 1.63 -6.08
CA MET A 113 5.50 1.86 -4.67
C MET A 113 6.71 2.78 -4.46
N ALA A 114 6.72 3.48 -3.32
CA ALA A 114 7.84 4.33 -2.94
C ALA A 114 9.10 3.50 -2.66
N SER A 115 10.27 4.08 -2.93
CA SER A 115 11.56 3.42 -2.67
C SER A 115 11.91 3.31 -1.19
N HIS A 116 11.32 4.14 -0.31
CA HIS A 116 11.60 4.21 1.11
C HIS A 116 10.33 4.10 1.94
N GLY A 117 10.38 3.26 2.99
CA GLY A 117 9.42 3.26 4.07
C GLY A 117 9.88 4.19 5.22
N ARG A 118 9.26 4.07 6.39
CA ARG A 118 9.33 4.93 7.59
C ARG A 118 10.71 5.40 8.08
N HIS A 119 11.79 4.88 7.59
CA HIS A 119 13.15 5.22 8.05
C HIS A 119 14.01 5.62 6.86
N GLY A 120 13.78 6.84 6.36
CA GLY A 120 14.58 7.44 5.28
C GLY A 120 16.07 7.43 5.59
N VAL A 121 16.75 6.40 5.16
CA VAL A 121 18.21 6.34 5.15
C VAL A 121 18.68 6.63 3.73
N ALA A 122 19.58 7.57 3.62
CA ALA A 122 20.33 8.02 2.43
C ALA A 122 19.83 7.56 1.05
N LYS A 123 19.77 8.48 0.13
CA LYS A 123 19.27 8.44 -1.26
C LYS A 123 19.64 7.23 -2.16
N LEU A 124 20.29 6.21 -1.64
CA LEU A 124 20.84 5.10 -2.43
C LEU A 124 20.36 3.71 -2.01
N VAL A 125 19.62 3.58 -0.91
CA VAL A 125 19.19 2.26 -0.41
C VAL A 125 17.70 2.08 -0.63
N LEU A 126 17.33 1.01 -1.31
CA LEU A 126 15.95 0.56 -1.43
C LEU A 126 15.42 0.20 -0.05
N GLY A 127 14.23 0.69 0.31
CA GLY A 127 13.58 0.31 1.56
C GLY A 127 13.37 -1.20 1.66
N SER A 128 13.45 -1.73 2.88
CA SER A 128 13.37 -3.17 3.13
C SER A 128 12.09 -3.82 2.56
N GLN A 129 10.94 -3.15 2.70
CA GLN A 129 9.68 -3.67 2.17
C GLN A 129 9.66 -3.68 0.64
N THR A 130 10.19 -2.64 -0.01
CA THR A 130 10.30 -2.57 -1.47
C THR A 130 11.19 -3.70 -2.00
N GLN A 131 12.32 -3.95 -1.34
CA GLN A 131 13.22 -5.03 -1.69
C GLN A 131 12.56 -6.41 -1.52
N GLN A 132 11.81 -6.59 -0.45
CA GLN A 132 11.08 -7.84 -0.21
C GLN A 132 9.97 -8.05 -1.24
N VAL A 133 9.23 -7.03 -1.61
CA VAL A 133 8.23 -7.13 -2.69
C VAL A 133 8.90 -7.53 -4.00
N LEU A 134 9.98 -6.88 -4.40
CA LEU A 134 10.73 -7.22 -5.62
C LEU A 134 11.21 -8.68 -5.64
N ASN A 135 11.64 -9.20 -4.50
CA ASN A 135 12.14 -10.57 -4.40
C ASN A 135 11.04 -11.65 -4.40
N HIS A 136 9.80 -11.29 -4.04
CA HIS A 136 8.71 -12.25 -3.82
C HIS A 136 7.55 -12.13 -4.81
N THR A 137 7.60 -11.19 -5.76
CA THR A 137 6.54 -11.03 -6.75
C THR A 137 6.98 -11.37 -8.16
N GLY A 138 6.09 -11.98 -8.94
CA GLY A 138 6.23 -12.09 -10.39
C GLY A 138 5.57 -10.94 -11.15
N ILE A 139 4.91 -10.02 -10.44
CA ILE A 139 4.24 -8.84 -11.01
C ILE A 139 5.30 -7.74 -11.23
N SER A 140 5.16 -6.97 -12.29
CA SER A 140 6.04 -5.82 -12.56
C SER A 140 5.96 -4.79 -11.43
N VAL A 141 7.09 -4.22 -11.04
CA VAL A 141 7.16 -3.21 -9.96
C VAL A 141 7.83 -1.94 -10.49
N LEU A 142 7.14 -0.84 -10.34
CA LEU A 142 7.68 0.50 -10.57
C LEU A 142 8.03 1.13 -9.21
N VAL A 143 9.32 1.35 -9.00
CA VAL A 143 9.81 1.98 -7.78
C VAL A 143 9.95 3.47 -8.00
N VAL A 144 9.28 4.26 -7.15
CA VAL A 144 9.25 5.72 -7.21
C VAL A 144 10.21 6.30 -6.15
N ARG A 145 11.07 7.22 -6.56
CA ARG A 145 12.04 7.91 -5.70
C ARG A 145 11.62 9.34 -5.40
#